data_a953466a0100c550edf75cafd67ffd59
#
_entry.id   a953466a0100c550edf75cafd67ffd59
#
_cell.length_a   1.000
_cell.length_b   1.000
_cell.length_c   1.000
_cell.angle_alpha   90.00
_cell.angle_beta   90.00
_cell.angle_gamma   90.00
#
_symmetry.space_group_name_H-M   'P 1'
#
loop_
_entity.id
_entity.type
_entity.pdbx_description
1 polymer ?
#
loop_
_entity_poly.entity_id
_entity_poly.type
_entity_poly.pdbx_seq_one_letter_code
_entity_poly.pdbx_strand_id
1 'polypeptide(L)'
;MTNVFQPFWFDQAVAEQGEFDLPAVNGNITADIAIVGGGFTGLWTAIKIKQQSPDSQVVIIEKDRCGQGASGRNGGCMLTFSTKYASLAKHYGHAEAIRLIKLSEQAVFDIGRFCLQYGINADIRIDGSLYTATNSCQVKQLNDLYAFLQQNRVSGWQKNDHKQLMGGSAKNIDAIFNPAAGSLHPGKLVMGLVKVALSLGVKIYQHTPLTQLHRSNPVVLSTPFGSIRCKKCVLATNAWTPAIIKELKRSIVLVSSDMLITEPMPELLATLGLNHGMAVADSRIFVHYYRTTPEGRLMLGKGGNYFSYGNKMRPLFNQASRYQRQLKQAFSSFFPELPAKFARNWTGASDRSATGLPFFGALKDNPNIFYGLGYSGNGVVQSFLGGDFLSSLVLDLKNNNSRSPMARGPLAHFPPEPVRSLGANMVKAAVKRKEHMEDQEQPPYWLDCQLTKLAASAGKADKNN
;
A
#
# COMPACT_ATOMS: atom_id res chain seq x y z
N MET A 1 18.34 -19.98 14.58
CA MET A 1 17.62 -18.85 13.91
C MET A 1 16.78 -19.46 12.80
N THR A 2 15.45 -19.40 12.92
CA THR A 2 14.56 -19.83 11.84
C THR A 2 14.79 -18.90 10.65
N ASN A 3 15.18 -19.46 9.48
CA ASN A 3 15.37 -18.72 8.23
C ASN A 3 14.03 -18.03 7.87
N VAL A 4 13.85 -16.78 8.28
CA VAL A 4 12.67 -16.00 7.93
C VAL A 4 12.79 -15.61 6.47
N PHE A 5 11.81 -16.01 5.66
CA PHE A 5 11.76 -15.65 4.25
C PHE A 5 11.81 -14.13 4.06
N GLN A 6 12.74 -13.66 3.26
CA GLN A 6 12.89 -12.25 2.94
C GLN A 6 12.38 -11.96 1.52
N PRO A 7 11.55 -10.93 1.33
CA PRO A 7 11.17 -10.45 0.00
C PRO A 7 12.37 -9.80 -0.68
N PHE A 8 12.35 -9.78 -2.01
CA PHE A 8 13.47 -9.28 -2.83
C PHE A 8 13.96 -7.89 -2.39
N TRP A 9 13.04 -6.93 -2.23
CA TRP A 9 13.39 -5.55 -1.89
C TRP A 9 14.07 -5.39 -0.53
N PHE A 10 13.61 -6.15 0.45
CA PHE A 10 14.18 -6.08 1.79
C PHE A 10 15.57 -6.75 1.81
N ASP A 11 15.71 -7.89 1.15
CA ASP A 11 16.96 -8.61 1.03
C ASP A 11 18.03 -7.78 0.31
N GLN A 12 17.67 -7.17 -0.82
CA GLN A 12 18.57 -6.29 -1.56
C GLN A 12 18.99 -5.06 -0.73
N ALA A 13 18.05 -4.41 -0.05
CA ALA A 13 18.35 -3.25 0.77
C ALA A 13 19.29 -3.59 1.94
N VAL A 14 19.10 -4.73 2.58
CA VAL A 14 19.98 -5.22 3.67
C VAL A 14 21.37 -5.58 3.11
N ALA A 15 21.45 -6.21 1.96
CA ALA A 15 22.74 -6.55 1.33
C ALA A 15 23.56 -5.30 0.97
N GLU A 16 22.90 -4.22 0.53
CA GLU A 16 23.56 -2.98 0.12
C GLU A 16 23.90 -2.05 1.30
N GLN A 17 23.04 -1.96 2.33
CA GLN A 17 23.14 -0.96 3.39
C GLN A 17 23.52 -1.53 4.76
N GLY A 18 23.62 -2.84 4.89
CA GLY A 18 23.78 -3.54 6.15
C GLY A 18 22.46 -3.68 6.90
N GLU A 19 22.47 -4.44 7.98
CA GLU A 19 21.34 -4.62 8.89
C GLU A 19 21.49 -3.70 10.11
N PHE A 20 20.36 -3.19 10.62
CA PHE A 20 20.36 -2.47 11.89
C PHE A 20 20.35 -3.46 13.04
N ASP A 21 21.36 -3.42 13.87
CA ASP A 21 21.38 -4.11 15.17
C ASP A 21 20.67 -3.24 16.21
N LEU A 22 19.35 -3.35 16.28
CA LEU A 22 18.52 -2.59 17.20
C LEU A 22 18.03 -3.51 18.32
N PRO A 23 18.08 -3.04 19.59
CA PRO A 23 17.75 -3.86 20.74
C PRO A 23 16.28 -4.26 20.75
N ALA A 24 15.97 -5.37 21.44
CA ALA A 24 14.62 -5.64 21.92
C ALA A 24 14.34 -4.86 23.23
N VAL A 25 13.06 -4.64 23.52
CA VAL A 25 12.67 -4.10 24.85
C VAL A 25 13.10 -5.08 25.93
N ASN A 26 13.82 -4.58 26.93
CA ASN A 26 14.19 -5.30 28.14
C ASN A 26 13.85 -4.42 29.36
N GLY A 27 13.00 -4.91 30.26
CA GLY A 27 12.50 -4.17 31.40
C GLY A 27 11.37 -3.18 31.05
N ASN A 28 11.12 -2.25 31.98
CA ASN A 28 10.02 -1.30 31.87
C ASN A 28 10.52 0.05 31.34
N ILE A 29 9.88 0.54 30.29
CA ILE A 29 10.21 1.78 29.61
C ILE A 29 9.04 2.76 29.73
N THR A 30 9.35 4.06 29.84
CA THR A 30 8.37 5.14 29.74
C THR A 30 8.62 5.95 28.48
N ALA A 31 7.55 6.45 27.87
CA ALA A 31 7.60 7.33 26.71
C ALA A 31 6.40 8.31 26.72
N ASP A 32 6.50 9.41 26.01
CA ASP A 32 5.33 10.24 25.73
C ASP A 32 4.42 9.54 24.71
N ILE A 33 5.03 9.02 23.65
CA ILE A 33 4.32 8.40 22.53
C ILE A 33 4.99 7.06 22.20
N ALA A 34 4.20 5.98 22.20
CA ALA A 34 4.63 4.68 21.72
C ALA A 34 3.93 4.33 20.39
N ILE A 35 4.70 3.86 19.41
CA ILE A 35 4.21 3.45 18.10
C ILE A 35 4.45 1.95 17.95
N VAL A 36 3.41 1.20 17.64
CA VAL A 36 3.48 -0.23 17.37
C VAL A 36 3.50 -0.46 15.87
N GLY A 37 4.63 -0.97 15.36
CA GLY A 37 4.89 -1.22 13.95
C GLY A 37 5.93 -0.30 13.35
N GLY A 38 7.06 -0.88 12.93
CA GLY A 38 8.21 -0.23 12.27
C GLY A 38 8.12 -0.23 10.74
N GLY A 39 6.90 -0.16 10.19
CA GLY A 39 6.66 0.02 8.75
C GLY A 39 6.58 1.49 8.35
N PHE A 40 6.26 1.77 7.08
CA PHE A 40 6.14 3.14 6.55
C PHE A 40 5.28 4.04 7.44
N THR A 41 4.07 3.59 7.80
CA THR A 41 3.14 4.41 8.61
C THR A 41 3.75 4.78 9.96
N GLY A 42 4.33 3.82 10.67
CA GLY A 42 4.93 4.07 11.98
C GLY A 42 6.15 4.97 11.91
N LEU A 43 7.05 4.72 10.95
CA LEU A 43 8.25 5.53 10.74
C LEU A 43 7.91 6.96 10.33
N TRP A 44 7.02 7.15 9.35
CA TRP A 44 6.56 8.48 8.95
C TRP A 44 5.90 9.22 10.11
N THR A 45 5.04 8.53 10.88
CA THR A 45 4.39 9.13 12.06
C THR A 45 5.42 9.59 13.08
N ALA A 46 6.40 8.75 13.42
CA ALA A 46 7.46 9.10 14.37
C ALA A 46 8.30 10.30 13.89
N ILE A 47 8.73 10.29 12.64
CA ILE A 47 9.51 11.38 12.03
C ILE A 47 8.73 12.69 12.09
N LYS A 48 7.46 12.68 11.65
CA LYS A 48 6.62 13.89 11.63
C LYS A 48 6.29 14.40 13.05
N ILE A 49 6.12 13.52 14.04
CA ILE A 49 6.01 13.91 15.44
C ILE A 49 7.30 14.61 15.88
N LYS A 50 8.46 14.03 15.63
CA LYS A 50 9.74 14.60 16.04
C LYS A 50 10.07 15.94 15.34
N GLN A 51 9.63 16.10 14.08
CA GLN A 51 9.76 17.38 13.35
C GLN A 51 8.88 18.49 13.96
N GLN A 52 7.71 18.14 14.52
CA GLN A 52 6.74 19.10 15.09
C GLN A 52 6.88 19.28 16.60
N SER A 53 7.39 18.26 17.30
CA SER A 53 7.62 18.24 18.74
C SER A 53 8.94 17.52 19.04
N PRO A 54 10.09 18.20 18.86
CA PRO A 54 11.43 17.60 18.99
C PRO A 54 11.69 16.99 20.37
N ASP A 55 11.11 17.56 21.44
CA ASP A 55 11.33 17.13 22.82
C ASP A 55 10.51 15.89 23.21
N SER A 56 9.48 15.52 22.42
CA SER A 56 8.68 14.33 22.70
C SER A 56 9.54 13.07 22.71
N GLN A 57 9.38 12.26 23.76
CA GLN A 57 9.99 10.93 23.84
C GLN A 57 9.15 9.93 23.01
N VAL A 58 9.63 9.61 21.81
CA VAL A 58 8.97 8.70 20.87
C VAL A 58 9.68 7.36 20.84
N VAL A 59 8.91 6.29 21.01
CA VAL A 59 9.38 4.91 20.95
C VAL A 59 8.63 4.15 19.86
N ILE A 60 9.35 3.39 19.03
CA ILE A 60 8.75 2.41 18.10
C ILE A 60 9.07 1.00 18.59
N ILE A 61 8.08 0.11 18.61
CA ILE A 61 8.30 -1.34 18.75
C ILE A 61 7.89 -2.05 17.45
N GLU A 62 8.72 -2.98 17.01
CA GLU A 62 8.49 -3.84 15.86
C GLU A 62 8.70 -5.31 16.25
N LYS A 63 7.75 -6.16 15.88
CA LYS A 63 7.81 -7.59 16.25
C LYS A 63 8.95 -8.36 15.58
N ASP A 64 9.30 -7.96 14.38
CA ASP A 64 10.40 -8.52 13.58
C ASP A 64 11.47 -7.43 13.37
N ARG A 65 11.82 -7.15 12.12
CA ARG A 65 12.67 -6.03 11.71
C ARG A 65 11.82 -4.94 11.05
N CYS A 66 12.22 -3.69 11.21
CA CYS A 66 11.54 -2.58 10.55
C CYS A 66 11.44 -2.81 9.05
N GLY A 67 10.22 -2.69 8.51
CA GLY A 67 9.94 -2.94 7.11
C GLY A 67 9.67 -4.40 6.72
N GLN A 68 9.82 -5.38 7.60
CA GLN A 68 9.57 -6.81 7.30
C GLN A 68 8.11 -7.08 6.89
N GLY A 69 7.17 -6.22 7.25
CA GLY A 69 5.77 -6.27 6.84
C GLY A 69 5.55 -5.80 5.39
N ALA A 70 4.38 -5.20 5.12
CA ALA A 70 3.99 -4.73 3.79
C ALA A 70 4.94 -3.68 3.20
N SER A 71 5.64 -2.92 4.04
CA SER A 71 6.52 -1.81 3.62
C SER A 71 7.73 -2.29 2.82
N GLY A 72 8.35 -3.40 3.16
CA GLY A 72 9.46 -3.98 2.39
C GLY A 72 9.02 -5.02 1.35
N ARG A 73 7.70 -5.19 1.11
CA ARG A 73 7.14 -6.22 0.22
C ARG A 73 6.34 -5.66 -0.95
N ASN A 74 5.94 -4.39 -0.91
CA ASN A 74 5.10 -3.77 -1.93
C ASN A 74 5.85 -3.58 -3.25
N GLY A 75 5.12 -3.25 -4.32
CA GLY A 75 5.71 -3.06 -5.66
C GLY A 75 6.49 -1.75 -5.84
N GLY A 76 6.52 -0.87 -4.84
CA GLY A 76 7.21 0.42 -4.91
C GLY A 76 6.53 1.45 -5.83
N CYS A 77 5.26 1.26 -6.18
CA CYS A 77 4.52 2.22 -7.00
C CYS A 77 4.03 3.39 -6.13
N MET A 78 4.40 4.61 -6.50
CA MET A 78 3.92 5.86 -5.89
C MET A 78 2.68 6.32 -6.66
N LEU A 79 1.48 5.97 -6.14
CA LEU A 79 0.20 6.28 -6.77
C LEU A 79 -0.62 7.22 -5.89
N THR A 80 -1.41 8.09 -6.54
CA THR A 80 -2.25 9.11 -5.90
C THR A 80 -3.68 8.63 -5.64
N PHE A 81 -4.50 9.47 -5.04
CA PHE A 81 -5.92 9.22 -4.84
C PHE A 81 -6.81 9.53 -6.06
N SER A 82 -6.26 10.07 -7.14
CA SER A 82 -7.04 10.65 -8.24
C SER A 82 -8.04 9.68 -8.88
N THR A 83 -7.65 8.41 -9.08
CA THR A 83 -8.56 7.36 -9.60
C THR A 83 -9.61 6.88 -8.58
N LYS A 84 -9.55 7.38 -7.34
CA LYS A 84 -10.51 7.15 -6.25
C LYS A 84 -11.43 8.34 -6.00
N TYR A 85 -11.50 9.30 -6.94
CA TYR A 85 -12.31 10.50 -6.79
C TYR A 85 -13.78 10.20 -6.50
N ALA A 86 -14.40 9.23 -7.20
CA ALA A 86 -15.81 8.89 -6.97
C ALA A 86 -16.08 8.42 -5.53
N SER A 87 -15.23 7.52 -5.01
CA SER A 87 -15.30 7.08 -3.61
C SER A 87 -15.05 8.22 -2.63
N LEU A 88 -14.05 9.07 -2.88
CA LEU A 88 -13.75 10.22 -2.03
C LEU A 88 -14.90 11.22 -2.02
N ALA A 89 -15.43 11.61 -3.19
CA ALA A 89 -16.52 12.57 -3.31
C ALA A 89 -17.82 12.05 -2.67
N LYS A 90 -18.12 10.75 -2.86
CA LYS A 90 -19.27 10.09 -2.23
C LYS A 90 -19.23 10.16 -0.71
N HIS A 91 -18.05 9.95 -0.11
CA HIS A 91 -17.92 9.82 1.34
C HIS A 91 -17.55 11.13 2.05
N TYR A 92 -16.85 12.02 1.38
CA TYR A 92 -16.27 13.22 1.99
C TYR A 92 -16.72 14.53 1.34
N GLY A 93 -17.45 14.46 0.22
CA GLY A 93 -17.85 15.62 -0.58
C GLY A 93 -16.75 16.03 -1.57
N HIS A 94 -17.16 16.81 -2.60
CA HIS A 94 -16.29 17.22 -3.71
C HIS A 94 -15.04 17.99 -3.24
N ALA A 95 -15.23 19.01 -2.39
CA ALA A 95 -14.12 19.87 -1.95
C ALA A 95 -13.02 19.10 -1.21
N GLU A 96 -13.41 18.21 -0.29
CA GLU A 96 -12.43 17.38 0.44
C GLU A 96 -11.82 16.32 -0.46
N ALA A 97 -12.56 15.75 -1.42
CA ALA A 97 -12.01 14.82 -2.41
C ALA A 97 -10.89 15.48 -3.22
N ILE A 98 -11.12 16.67 -3.76
CA ILE A 98 -10.10 17.43 -4.51
C ILE A 98 -8.90 17.78 -3.61
N ARG A 99 -9.14 18.20 -2.36
CA ARG A 99 -8.06 18.47 -1.40
C ARG A 99 -7.17 17.24 -1.19
N LEU A 100 -7.78 16.09 -0.92
CA LEU A 100 -7.05 14.84 -0.67
C LEU A 100 -6.28 14.34 -1.91
N ILE A 101 -6.84 14.51 -3.10
CA ILE A 101 -6.16 14.19 -4.36
C ILE A 101 -4.91 15.06 -4.52
N LYS A 102 -5.05 16.39 -4.43
CA LYS A 102 -3.92 17.32 -4.52
C LYS A 102 -2.86 17.04 -3.44
N LEU A 103 -3.29 16.72 -2.23
CA LEU A 103 -2.39 16.35 -1.15
C LEU A 103 -1.60 15.08 -1.50
N SER A 104 -2.24 14.08 -2.13
CA SER A 104 -1.56 12.86 -2.56
C SER A 104 -0.63 13.06 -3.75
N GLU A 105 -0.96 13.95 -4.67
CA GLU A 105 -0.08 14.34 -5.77
C GLU A 105 1.16 15.05 -5.24
N GLN A 106 0.97 16.01 -4.33
CA GLN A 106 2.06 16.71 -3.66
C GLN A 106 2.96 15.76 -2.87
N ALA A 107 2.38 14.76 -2.19
CA ALA A 107 3.12 13.79 -1.39
C ALA A 107 4.09 12.93 -2.22
N VAL A 108 3.83 12.70 -3.52
CA VAL A 108 4.78 12.01 -4.42
C VAL A 108 6.08 12.80 -4.50
N PHE A 109 5.99 14.11 -4.71
CA PHE A 109 7.16 15.00 -4.79
C PHE A 109 7.79 15.22 -3.42
N ASP A 110 6.97 15.29 -2.35
CA ASP A 110 7.46 15.47 -0.97
C ASP A 110 8.30 14.29 -0.50
N ILE A 111 7.91 13.06 -0.84
CA ILE A 111 8.72 11.87 -0.57
C ILE A 111 10.08 11.99 -1.28
N GLY A 112 10.09 12.43 -2.54
CA GLY A 112 11.33 12.66 -3.28
C GLY A 112 12.22 13.72 -2.63
N ARG A 113 11.66 14.87 -2.27
CA ARG A 113 12.37 15.96 -1.57
C ARG A 113 12.90 15.51 -0.21
N PHE A 114 12.11 14.78 0.54
CA PHE A 114 12.52 14.22 1.83
C PHE A 114 13.72 13.27 1.66
N CYS A 115 13.66 12.37 0.69
CA CYS A 115 14.77 11.45 0.43
C CYS A 115 16.05 12.21 0.04
N LEU A 116 15.93 13.23 -0.81
CA LEU A 116 17.07 14.08 -1.17
C LEU A 116 17.65 14.82 0.05
N GLN A 117 16.79 15.43 0.86
CA GLN A 117 17.17 16.17 2.06
C GLN A 117 17.95 15.32 3.08
N TYR A 118 17.54 14.07 3.26
CA TYR A 118 18.16 13.16 4.25
C TYR A 118 19.14 12.15 3.64
N GLY A 119 19.50 12.30 2.37
CA GLY A 119 20.46 11.42 1.69
C GLY A 119 19.98 9.98 1.55
N ILE A 120 18.66 9.76 1.40
CA ILE A 120 18.08 8.42 1.22
C ILE A 120 18.09 8.07 -0.26
N ASN A 121 18.98 7.16 -0.67
CA ASN A 121 18.92 6.59 -2.01
C ASN A 121 17.88 5.46 -2.06
N ALA A 122 16.65 5.81 -2.39
CA ALA A 122 15.54 4.88 -2.54
C ALA A 122 15.16 4.62 -4.01
N ASP A 123 16.07 4.83 -4.95
CA ASP A 123 15.86 4.64 -6.40
C ASP A 123 14.58 5.31 -6.90
N ILE A 124 14.29 6.52 -6.42
CA ILE A 124 13.05 7.24 -6.75
C ILE A 124 13.09 7.71 -8.21
N ARG A 125 12.05 7.37 -8.96
CA ARG A 125 11.82 7.82 -10.33
C ARG A 125 10.37 8.32 -10.45
N ILE A 126 10.21 9.64 -10.63
CA ILE A 126 8.88 10.29 -10.77
C ILE A 126 8.58 10.46 -12.27
N ASP A 127 8.46 9.35 -12.96
CA ASP A 127 8.23 9.29 -14.42
C ASP A 127 6.75 9.09 -14.74
N GLY A 128 5.87 9.24 -13.76
CA GLY A 128 4.44 9.09 -13.91
C GLY A 128 3.93 7.67 -13.72
N SER A 129 2.65 7.49 -14.05
CA SER A 129 1.99 6.19 -14.11
C SER A 129 1.06 6.08 -15.32
N LEU A 130 0.93 4.86 -15.83
CA LEU A 130 -0.06 4.49 -16.83
C LEU A 130 -1.16 3.63 -16.19
N TYR A 131 -2.40 3.98 -16.49
CA TYR A 131 -3.56 3.12 -16.25
C TYR A 131 -4.06 2.63 -17.58
N THR A 132 -3.96 1.30 -17.82
CA THR A 132 -4.05 0.73 -19.17
C THR A 132 -5.30 -0.12 -19.37
N ALA A 133 -5.74 -0.24 -20.62
CA ALA A 133 -6.74 -1.18 -21.08
C ALA A 133 -6.08 -2.29 -21.89
N THR A 134 -6.54 -3.53 -21.73
CA THR A 134 -6.01 -4.73 -22.40
C THR A 134 -7.05 -5.47 -23.24
N ASN A 135 -8.28 -4.95 -23.34
CA ASN A 135 -9.35 -5.40 -24.20
C ASN A 135 -10.33 -4.25 -24.47
N SER A 136 -11.24 -4.41 -25.45
CA SER A 136 -12.17 -3.36 -25.89
C SER A 136 -13.12 -2.87 -24.79
N CYS A 137 -13.57 -3.77 -23.91
CA CYS A 137 -14.42 -3.40 -22.77
C CYS A 137 -13.68 -2.47 -21.80
N GLN A 138 -12.40 -2.73 -21.54
CA GLN A 138 -11.57 -1.89 -20.69
C GLN A 138 -11.26 -0.54 -21.33
N VAL A 139 -11.11 -0.46 -22.66
CA VAL A 139 -10.96 0.82 -23.39
C VAL A 139 -12.15 1.73 -23.11
N LYS A 140 -13.37 1.21 -23.23
CA LYS A 140 -14.58 1.98 -22.92
C LYS A 140 -14.56 2.47 -21.46
N GLN A 141 -14.30 1.57 -20.51
CA GLN A 141 -14.24 1.93 -19.08
C GLN A 141 -13.16 2.97 -18.78
N LEU A 142 -12.03 2.91 -19.48
CA LEU A 142 -10.93 3.85 -19.33
C LEU A 142 -11.31 5.25 -19.84
N ASN A 143 -11.96 5.32 -21.00
CA ASN A 143 -12.46 6.56 -21.59
C ASN A 143 -13.56 7.20 -20.70
N ASP A 144 -14.49 6.38 -20.18
CA ASP A 144 -15.51 6.83 -19.24
C ASP A 144 -14.87 7.40 -17.96
N LEU A 145 -13.88 6.73 -17.41
CA LEU A 145 -13.12 7.21 -16.24
C LEU A 145 -12.42 8.54 -16.56
N TYR A 146 -11.73 8.63 -17.69
CA TYR A 146 -11.03 9.85 -18.10
C TYR A 146 -12.00 11.03 -18.23
N ALA A 147 -13.11 10.84 -18.97
CA ALA A 147 -14.14 11.86 -19.12
C ALA A 147 -14.73 12.30 -17.78
N PHE A 148 -15.01 11.34 -16.88
CA PHE A 148 -15.51 11.60 -15.53
C PHE A 148 -14.53 12.44 -14.71
N LEU A 149 -13.23 12.12 -14.75
CA LEU A 149 -12.19 12.89 -14.05
C LEU A 149 -12.11 14.32 -14.58
N GLN A 150 -12.15 14.51 -15.92
CA GLN A 150 -12.13 15.84 -16.55
C GLN A 150 -13.35 16.68 -16.17
N GLN A 151 -14.56 16.10 -16.24
CA GLN A 151 -15.82 16.78 -15.85
C GLN A 151 -15.79 17.25 -14.40
N ASN A 152 -15.14 16.51 -13.52
CA ASN A 152 -15.03 16.84 -12.09
C ASN A 152 -13.77 17.65 -11.77
N ARG A 153 -13.03 18.13 -12.76
CA ARG A 153 -11.82 18.96 -12.59
C ARG A 153 -10.74 18.27 -11.75
N VAL A 154 -10.68 16.94 -11.83
CA VAL A 154 -9.56 16.16 -11.27
C VAL A 154 -8.39 16.30 -12.26
N SER A 155 -7.47 17.19 -11.92
CA SER A 155 -6.31 17.51 -12.75
C SER A 155 -5.29 16.38 -12.82
N GLY A 156 -4.36 16.50 -13.77
CA GLY A 156 -3.17 15.65 -13.86
C GLY A 156 -3.30 14.48 -14.85
N TRP A 157 -4.50 13.97 -15.12
CA TRP A 157 -4.67 12.89 -16.09
C TRP A 157 -4.68 13.40 -17.52
N GLN A 158 -3.92 12.72 -18.41
CA GLN A 158 -3.77 13.02 -19.82
C GLN A 158 -4.14 11.77 -20.62
N LYS A 159 -4.73 11.96 -21.82
CA LYS A 159 -4.79 10.86 -22.78
C LYS A 159 -3.37 10.52 -23.23
N ASN A 160 -3.09 9.25 -23.37
CA ASN A 160 -1.80 8.82 -23.89
C ASN A 160 -1.83 8.84 -25.42
N ASP A 161 -1.50 9.98 -26.01
CA ASP A 161 -1.45 10.16 -27.47
C ASP A 161 -0.22 9.49 -28.13
N HIS A 162 0.71 9.00 -27.30
CA HIS A 162 1.93 8.37 -27.78
C HIS A 162 1.78 6.84 -27.82
N LYS A 163 1.50 6.29 -29.00
CA LYS A 163 1.54 4.83 -29.25
C LYS A 163 2.83 4.15 -28.77
N GLN A 164 3.91 4.91 -28.61
CA GLN A 164 5.21 4.45 -28.12
C GLN A 164 5.28 4.23 -26.60
N LEU A 165 4.32 4.74 -25.82
CA LEU A 165 4.35 4.67 -24.34
C LEU A 165 3.23 3.79 -23.77
N MET A 166 2.92 2.67 -24.40
CA MET A 166 1.96 1.69 -23.87
C MET A 166 2.56 0.83 -22.74
N GLY A 167 3.53 1.37 -21.99
CA GLY A 167 4.20 0.67 -20.92
C GLY A 167 5.02 -0.54 -21.39
N GLY A 168 5.52 -0.53 -22.62
CA GLY A 168 6.38 -1.58 -23.18
C GLY A 168 5.69 -2.93 -23.38
N SER A 169 4.37 -2.99 -23.41
CA SER A 169 3.61 -4.22 -23.59
C SER A 169 2.59 -4.08 -24.72
N ALA A 170 2.70 -4.94 -25.73
CA ALA A 170 1.73 -5.02 -26.83
C ALA A 170 0.31 -5.42 -26.36
N LYS A 171 0.18 -5.96 -25.17
CA LYS A 171 -1.12 -6.27 -24.58
C LYS A 171 -1.91 -5.02 -24.17
N ASN A 172 -1.25 -3.91 -23.91
CA ASN A 172 -1.91 -2.64 -23.62
C ASN A 172 -2.35 -1.99 -24.94
N ILE A 173 -3.65 -1.82 -25.13
CA ILE A 173 -4.23 -1.27 -26.37
C ILE A 173 -4.68 0.18 -26.21
N ASP A 174 -4.82 0.67 -24.96
CA ASP A 174 -5.11 2.07 -24.65
C ASP A 174 -4.60 2.40 -23.24
N ALA A 175 -4.35 3.67 -22.94
CA ALA A 175 -3.87 4.14 -21.65
C ALA A 175 -4.22 5.60 -21.37
N ILE A 176 -4.34 5.94 -20.07
CA ILE A 176 -4.25 7.32 -19.58
C ILE A 176 -3.02 7.47 -18.71
N PHE A 177 -2.40 8.63 -18.76
CA PHE A 177 -1.15 8.95 -18.07
C PHE A 177 -1.36 9.96 -16.95
N ASN A 178 -0.69 9.73 -15.82
CA ASN A 178 -0.62 10.69 -14.72
C ASN A 178 0.85 11.00 -14.39
N PRO A 179 1.31 12.25 -14.56
CA PRO A 179 2.69 12.66 -14.28
C PRO A 179 3.01 12.70 -12.78
N ALA A 180 2.01 12.92 -11.90
CA ALA A 180 2.18 12.99 -10.46
C ALA A 180 2.21 11.58 -9.83
N ALA A 181 3.06 10.71 -10.36
CA ALA A 181 3.24 9.34 -9.91
C ALA A 181 4.66 8.85 -10.23
N GLY A 182 5.00 7.63 -9.81
CA GLY A 182 6.31 7.07 -10.10
C GLY A 182 6.57 5.77 -9.36
N SER A 183 7.85 5.47 -9.18
CA SER A 183 8.29 4.29 -8.47
C SER A 183 9.49 4.56 -7.57
N LEU A 184 9.69 3.67 -6.60
CA LEU A 184 10.82 3.69 -5.68
C LEU A 184 11.18 2.26 -5.23
N HIS A 185 12.34 2.12 -4.60
CA HIS A 185 12.76 0.88 -3.96
C HIS A 185 12.24 0.83 -2.51
N PRO A 186 11.21 0.03 -2.19
CA PRO A 186 10.55 0.12 -0.89
C PRO A 186 11.42 -0.31 0.28
N GLY A 187 12.33 -1.27 0.09
CA GLY A 187 13.29 -1.70 1.11
C GLY A 187 14.28 -0.59 1.46
N LYS A 188 14.88 0.07 0.46
CA LYS A 188 15.82 1.19 0.66
C LYS A 188 15.12 2.38 1.34
N LEU A 189 13.86 2.67 0.98
CA LEU A 189 13.10 3.71 1.67
C LEU A 189 12.90 3.38 3.16
N VAL A 190 12.51 2.15 3.50
CA VAL A 190 12.36 1.75 4.92
C VAL A 190 13.67 1.95 5.68
N MET A 191 14.78 1.45 5.14
CA MET A 191 16.09 1.57 5.78
C MET A 191 16.49 3.03 5.99
N GLY A 192 16.25 3.88 4.99
CA GLY A 192 16.49 5.32 5.09
C GLY A 192 15.63 5.98 6.17
N LEU A 193 14.33 5.63 6.23
CA LEU A 193 13.42 6.17 7.26
C LEU A 193 13.83 5.74 8.67
N VAL A 194 14.33 4.51 8.86
CA VAL A 194 14.89 4.08 10.15
C VAL A 194 16.07 4.96 10.55
N LYS A 195 17.03 5.21 9.63
CA LYS A 195 18.17 6.10 9.89
C LYS A 195 17.71 7.50 10.32
N VAL A 196 16.75 8.07 9.59
CA VAL A 196 16.22 9.42 9.92
C VAL A 196 15.49 9.41 11.26
N ALA A 197 14.66 8.42 11.54
CA ALA A 197 13.97 8.34 12.82
C ALA A 197 14.96 8.27 14.01
N LEU A 198 16.01 7.45 13.88
CA LEU A 198 17.07 7.35 14.89
C LEU A 198 17.82 8.68 15.05
N SER A 199 18.19 9.36 13.95
CA SER A 199 18.89 10.67 14.00
C SER A 199 18.05 11.78 14.66
N LEU A 200 16.72 11.66 14.59
CA LEU A 200 15.79 12.56 15.28
C LEU A 200 15.53 12.16 16.75
N GLY A 201 16.22 11.13 17.27
CA GLY A 201 16.10 10.69 18.65
C GLY A 201 14.92 9.77 18.92
N VAL A 202 14.31 9.15 17.90
CA VAL A 202 13.32 8.08 18.10
C VAL A 202 14.04 6.83 18.59
N LYS A 203 13.56 6.24 19.67
CA LYS A 203 14.05 4.94 20.13
C LYS A 203 13.30 3.82 19.40
N ILE A 204 14.01 2.94 18.73
CA ILE A 204 13.41 1.83 17.98
C ILE A 204 13.85 0.51 18.58
N TYR A 205 12.88 -0.35 18.88
CA TYR A 205 13.09 -1.69 19.40
C TYR A 205 12.55 -2.72 18.41
N GLN A 206 13.42 -3.56 17.87
CA GLN A 206 13.08 -4.69 17.01
C GLN A 206 12.91 -5.97 17.83
N HIS A 207 12.43 -7.04 17.20
CA HIS A 207 12.17 -8.32 17.88
C HIS A 207 11.32 -8.18 19.14
N THR A 208 10.43 -7.19 19.13
CA THR A 208 9.61 -6.79 20.27
C THR A 208 8.13 -6.87 19.90
N PRO A 209 7.54 -8.08 19.85
CA PRO A 209 6.11 -8.22 19.59
C PRO A 209 5.28 -7.65 20.74
N LEU A 210 4.22 -6.90 20.39
CA LEU A 210 3.17 -6.53 21.33
C LEU A 210 2.41 -7.79 21.73
N THR A 211 2.45 -8.19 23.00
CA THR A 211 1.71 -9.35 23.52
C THR A 211 0.33 -8.95 24.06
N GLN A 212 0.24 -7.79 24.70
CA GLN A 212 -1.03 -7.26 25.22
C GLN A 212 -1.04 -5.72 25.18
N LEU A 213 -2.18 -5.16 24.76
CA LEU A 213 -2.48 -3.73 24.86
C LEU A 213 -3.43 -3.48 26.03
N HIS A 214 -2.96 -2.79 27.04
CA HIS A 214 -3.79 -2.34 28.16
C HIS A 214 -4.29 -0.93 27.86
N ARG A 215 -5.60 -0.78 27.75
CA ARG A 215 -6.27 0.48 27.42
C ARG A 215 -6.46 1.36 28.68
N SER A 216 -5.44 1.40 29.54
CA SER A 216 -5.39 2.24 30.72
C SER A 216 -4.96 3.68 30.40
N ASN A 217 -4.99 4.56 31.38
CA ASN A 217 -4.40 5.89 31.29
C ASN A 217 -3.38 6.04 32.44
N PRO A 218 -2.08 6.06 32.13
CA PRO A 218 -1.41 5.92 30.83
C PRO A 218 -1.59 4.54 30.20
N VAL A 219 -1.45 4.47 28.86
CA VAL A 219 -1.50 3.23 28.07
C VAL A 219 -0.30 2.36 28.38
N VAL A 220 -0.49 1.04 28.52
CA VAL A 220 0.60 0.09 28.74
C VAL A 220 0.64 -0.96 27.63
N LEU A 221 1.81 -1.15 27.05
CA LEU A 221 2.12 -2.15 26.02
C LEU A 221 2.98 -3.23 26.66
N SER A 222 2.46 -4.45 26.81
CA SER A 222 3.23 -5.61 27.28
C SER A 222 4.00 -6.23 26.13
N THR A 223 5.24 -6.63 26.39
CA THR A 223 6.14 -7.35 25.49
C THR A 223 6.69 -8.60 26.20
N PRO A 224 7.39 -9.52 25.52
CA PRO A 224 7.92 -10.73 26.18
C PRO A 224 8.90 -10.45 27.31
N PHE A 225 9.66 -9.37 27.26
CA PHE A 225 10.74 -9.09 28.20
C PHE A 225 10.59 -7.74 28.92
N GLY A 226 9.37 -7.17 28.92
CA GLY A 226 9.11 -5.92 29.61
C GLY A 226 7.82 -5.25 29.18
N SER A 227 7.71 -3.95 29.48
CA SER A 227 6.54 -3.17 29.10
C SER A 227 6.93 -1.73 28.72
N ILE A 228 6.02 -1.07 27.95
CA ILE A 228 6.14 0.35 27.66
C ILE A 228 4.91 1.06 28.20
N ARG A 229 5.14 2.04 29.05
CA ARG A 229 4.10 2.93 29.58
C ARG A 229 4.16 4.25 28.81
N CYS A 230 3.06 4.66 28.19
CA CYS A 230 3.03 5.86 27.36
C CYS A 230 1.75 6.68 27.57
N LYS A 231 1.85 8.00 27.31
CA LYS A 231 0.70 8.91 27.35
C LYS A 231 -0.23 8.64 26.16
N LYS A 232 0.36 8.42 24.97
CA LYS A 232 -0.36 8.17 23.73
C LYS A 232 0.26 6.99 22.97
N CYS A 233 -0.59 6.20 22.30
CA CYS A 233 -0.17 5.02 21.55
C CYS A 233 -0.67 5.11 20.11
N VAL A 234 0.16 4.73 19.13
CA VAL A 234 -0.23 4.62 17.71
C VAL A 234 -0.08 3.17 17.26
N LEU A 235 -1.15 2.60 16.74
CA LEU A 235 -1.15 1.29 16.11
C LEU A 235 -0.97 1.44 14.60
N ALA A 236 0.26 1.25 14.14
CA ALA A 236 0.66 1.28 12.73
C ALA A 236 0.91 -0.14 12.19
N THR A 237 0.13 -1.10 12.66
CA THR A 237 0.32 -2.54 12.45
C THR A 237 -0.43 -3.09 11.24
N ASN A 238 -1.06 -2.25 10.42
CA ASN A 238 -1.73 -2.60 9.16
C ASN A 238 -2.57 -3.89 9.31
N ALA A 239 -2.22 -4.94 8.58
CA ALA A 239 -2.91 -6.22 8.53
C ALA A 239 -3.03 -6.95 9.88
N TRP A 240 -2.18 -6.63 10.85
CA TRP A 240 -2.22 -7.21 12.22
C TRP A 240 -3.16 -6.44 13.16
N THR A 241 -3.56 -5.21 12.82
CA THR A 241 -4.43 -4.37 13.67
C THR A 241 -5.72 -5.09 14.09
N PRO A 242 -6.43 -5.86 13.23
CA PRO A 242 -7.65 -6.56 13.63
C PRO A 242 -7.46 -7.65 14.69
N ALA A 243 -6.24 -8.16 14.88
CA ALA A 243 -5.91 -9.09 15.96
C ALA A 243 -5.72 -8.38 17.30
N ILE A 244 -5.28 -7.12 17.28
CA ILE A 244 -5.04 -6.29 18.45
C ILE A 244 -6.33 -5.58 18.88
N ILE A 245 -7.08 -5.02 17.90
CA ILE A 245 -8.30 -4.23 18.09
C ILE A 245 -9.48 -4.94 17.46
N LYS A 246 -10.29 -5.60 18.29
CA LYS A 246 -11.42 -6.41 17.82
C LYS A 246 -12.48 -5.58 17.08
N GLU A 247 -12.69 -4.33 17.46
CA GLU A 247 -13.63 -3.39 16.87
C GLU A 247 -13.30 -3.10 15.40
N LEU A 248 -12.02 -3.15 15.04
CA LEU A 248 -11.55 -2.95 13.67
C LEU A 248 -11.53 -4.24 12.83
N LYS A 249 -11.90 -5.39 13.40
CA LYS A 249 -11.85 -6.68 12.69
C LYS A 249 -12.72 -6.73 11.44
N ARG A 250 -13.79 -5.94 11.38
CA ARG A 250 -14.71 -5.88 10.25
C ARG A 250 -14.44 -4.70 9.31
N SER A 251 -13.46 -3.87 9.59
CA SER A 251 -13.14 -2.70 8.76
C SER A 251 -12.29 -3.03 7.54
N ILE A 252 -11.62 -4.17 7.54
CA ILE A 252 -10.77 -4.63 6.43
C ILE A 252 -10.99 -6.11 6.10
N VAL A 253 -10.52 -6.49 4.90
CA VAL A 253 -10.34 -7.88 4.46
C VAL A 253 -8.88 -8.07 4.07
N LEU A 254 -8.23 -9.13 4.58
CA LEU A 254 -6.86 -9.46 4.21
C LEU A 254 -6.81 -10.25 2.91
N VAL A 255 -6.05 -9.71 1.95
CA VAL A 255 -5.90 -10.25 0.61
C VAL A 255 -4.42 -10.40 0.28
N SER A 256 -4.03 -11.43 -0.46
CA SER A 256 -2.66 -11.53 -0.95
C SER A 256 -2.40 -10.54 -2.10
N SER A 257 -1.21 -9.97 -2.09
CA SER A 257 -0.58 -9.33 -3.23
C SER A 257 0.68 -10.13 -3.55
N ASP A 258 0.73 -10.69 -4.75
CA ASP A 258 1.76 -11.62 -5.17
C ASP A 258 2.62 -10.96 -6.24
N MET A 259 3.92 -11.11 -6.17
CA MET A 259 4.87 -10.46 -7.04
C MET A 259 5.96 -11.41 -7.51
N LEU A 260 6.50 -11.13 -8.69
CA LEU A 260 7.74 -11.70 -9.20
C LEU A 260 8.64 -10.60 -9.77
N ILE A 261 9.93 -10.86 -9.84
CA ILE A 261 10.91 -9.96 -10.44
C ILE A 261 11.91 -10.77 -11.28
N THR A 262 12.34 -10.20 -12.39
CA THR A 262 13.31 -10.84 -13.28
C THR A 262 14.74 -10.66 -12.81
N GLU A 263 15.68 -11.42 -13.39
CA GLU A 263 17.07 -11.02 -13.44
C GLU A 263 17.23 -9.72 -14.26
N PRO A 264 18.37 -8.99 -14.11
CA PRO A 264 18.62 -7.80 -14.93
C PRO A 264 18.66 -8.15 -16.43
N MET A 265 18.02 -7.30 -17.24
CA MET A 265 18.00 -7.38 -18.70
C MET A 265 17.82 -5.98 -19.32
N PRO A 266 18.69 -5.00 -18.98
CA PRO A 266 18.48 -3.59 -19.31
C PRO A 266 18.40 -3.35 -20.82
N GLU A 267 19.20 -4.02 -21.63
CA GLU A 267 19.18 -3.88 -23.08
C GLU A 267 17.86 -4.33 -23.71
N LEU A 268 17.34 -5.48 -23.26
CA LEU A 268 16.04 -6.00 -23.74
C LEU A 268 14.89 -5.07 -23.28
N LEU A 269 14.95 -4.54 -22.07
CA LEU A 269 13.91 -3.59 -21.61
C LEU A 269 13.96 -2.28 -22.39
N ALA A 270 15.16 -1.82 -22.75
CA ALA A 270 15.30 -0.59 -23.56
C ALA A 270 14.67 -0.76 -24.96
N THR A 271 14.74 -1.92 -25.61
CA THR A 271 14.09 -2.18 -26.90
C THR A 271 12.58 -2.10 -26.85
N LEU A 272 11.99 -2.33 -25.65
CA LEU A 272 10.55 -2.19 -25.39
C LEU A 272 10.17 -0.80 -24.86
N GLY A 273 11.12 0.15 -24.81
CA GLY A 273 10.89 1.48 -24.22
C GLY A 273 10.72 1.43 -22.68
N LEU A 274 11.13 0.36 -22.02
CA LEU A 274 11.02 0.17 -20.56
C LEU A 274 12.28 0.62 -19.81
N ASN A 275 12.88 1.74 -20.20
CA ASN A 275 14.04 2.36 -19.56
C ASN A 275 13.66 3.44 -18.53
N HIS A 276 12.39 3.55 -18.18
CA HIS A 276 11.82 4.51 -17.25
C HIS A 276 11.27 3.85 -15.98
N GLY A 277 10.93 4.67 -14.97
CA GLY A 277 10.35 4.25 -13.68
C GLY A 277 8.82 4.35 -13.60
N MET A 278 8.12 4.49 -14.71
CA MET A 278 6.65 4.54 -14.69
C MET A 278 6.04 3.32 -14.01
N ALA A 279 5.03 3.57 -13.20
CA ALA A 279 4.18 2.52 -12.65
C ALA A 279 3.04 2.23 -13.62
N VAL A 280 2.98 1.02 -14.16
CA VAL A 280 1.93 0.60 -15.09
C VAL A 280 0.95 -0.32 -14.38
N ALA A 281 -0.35 -0.08 -14.53
CA ALA A 281 -1.40 -0.91 -13.95
C ALA A 281 -2.55 -1.09 -14.93
N ASP A 282 -3.02 -2.31 -15.13
CA ASP A 282 -4.21 -2.57 -15.93
C ASP A 282 -5.50 -2.15 -15.20
N SER A 283 -6.60 -2.02 -15.93
CA SER A 283 -7.88 -1.59 -15.39
C SER A 283 -8.73 -2.72 -14.80
N ARG A 284 -8.18 -3.91 -14.53
CA ARG A 284 -8.88 -5.00 -13.84
C ARG A 284 -9.14 -4.71 -12.36
N ILE A 285 -10.14 -5.37 -11.81
CA ILE A 285 -10.39 -5.36 -10.35
C ILE A 285 -9.24 -6.05 -9.62
N PHE A 286 -8.80 -7.23 -10.11
CA PHE A 286 -7.60 -7.91 -9.62
C PHE A 286 -6.40 -7.54 -10.50
N VAL A 287 -6.03 -6.29 -10.40
CA VAL A 287 -5.04 -5.61 -11.20
C VAL A 287 -3.74 -6.39 -11.38
N HIS A 288 -3.23 -6.38 -12.62
CA HIS A 288 -1.81 -6.60 -12.88
C HIS A 288 -1.11 -5.24 -12.90
N TYR A 289 0.05 -5.18 -12.30
CA TYR A 289 0.86 -3.98 -12.31
C TYR A 289 2.33 -4.34 -12.47
N TYR A 290 3.08 -3.49 -13.13
CA TYR A 290 4.50 -3.71 -13.32
C TYR A 290 5.27 -2.39 -13.38
N ARG A 291 6.56 -2.50 -13.16
CA ARG A 291 7.54 -1.43 -13.32
C ARG A 291 8.94 -1.99 -13.48
N THR A 292 9.85 -1.15 -13.94
CA THR A 292 11.28 -1.49 -14.00
C THR A 292 12.03 -1.02 -12.75
N THR A 293 13.26 -1.50 -12.60
CA THR A 293 14.25 -0.98 -11.65
C THR A 293 15.39 -0.28 -12.41
N PRO A 294 16.20 0.58 -11.75
CA PRO A 294 17.34 1.23 -12.40
C PRO A 294 18.34 0.26 -13.00
N GLU A 295 18.55 -0.91 -12.38
CA GLU A 295 19.45 -1.95 -12.87
C GLU A 295 18.83 -2.84 -13.98
N GLY A 296 17.66 -2.46 -14.49
CA GLY A 296 17.04 -3.15 -15.62
C GLY A 296 16.34 -4.47 -15.26
N ARG A 297 15.72 -4.57 -14.10
CA ARG A 297 14.79 -5.66 -13.79
C ARG A 297 13.35 -5.24 -14.09
N LEU A 298 12.51 -6.21 -14.41
CA LEU A 298 11.06 -6.00 -14.56
C LEU A 298 10.34 -6.75 -13.43
N MET A 299 9.62 -5.99 -12.59
CA MET A 299 8.76 -6.51 -11.55
C MET A 299 7.31 -6.52 -12.03
N LEU A 300 6.62 -7.66 -11.86
CA LEU A 300 5.18 -7.79 -12.10
C LEU A 300 4.48 -8.24 -10.82
N GLY A 301 3.39 -7.59 -10.48
CA GLY A 301 2.54 -7.92 -9.34
C GLY A 301 1.09 -8.19 -9.75
N LYS A 302 0.42 -9.01 -8.94
CA LYS A 302 -1.00 -9.34 -9.07
C LYS A 302 -1.68 -9.35 -7.71
N GLY A 303 -2.81 -8.65 -7.59
CA GLY A 303 -3.64 -8.67 -6.39
C GLY A 303 -4.74 -9.75 -6.44
N GLY A 304 -5.35 -10.05 -5.28
CA GLY A 304 -6.61 -10.78 -5.22
C GLY A 304 -6.56 -12.30 -5.33
N ASN A 305 -5.40 -12.94 -5.24
CA ASN A 305 -5.30 -14.40 -5.36
C ASN A 305 -5.86 -15.15 -4.15
N TYR A 306 -5.60 -14.65 -2.93
CA TYR A 306 -6.04 -15.29 -1.69
C TYR A 306 -6.75 -14.30 -0.78
N PHE A 307 -7.86 -14.73 -0.16
CA PHE A 307 -8.62 -14.01 0.85
C PHE A 307 -8.52 -14.76 2.18
N SER A 308 -8.08 -14.10 3.24
CA SER A 308 -7.86 -14.76 4.53
C SER A 308 -9.12 -14.81 5.37
N TYR A 309 -9.58 -16.03 5.70
CA TYR A 309 -10.71 -16.24 6.59
C TYR A 309 -10.43 -15.63 7.97
N GLY A 310 -11.34 -14.80 8.45
CA GLY A 310 -11.26 -14.15 9.75
C GLY A 310 -10.17 -13.09 9.87
N ASN A 311 -9.60 -12.62 8.76
CA ASN A 311 -8.44 -11.72 8.72
C ASN A 311 -7.21 -12.29 9.49
N LYS A 312 -7.03 -13.59 9.48
CA LYS A 312 -5.89 -14.22 10.14
C LYS A 312 -4.63 -14.07 9.28
N MET A 313 -3.56 -13.53 9.85
CA MET A 313 -2.25 -13.58 9.22
C MET A 313 -1.79 -15.04 9.16
N ARG A 314 -1.67 -15.55 7.92
CA ARG A 314 -1.23 -16.91 7.62
C ARG A 314 0.22 -16.92 7.19
N PRO A 315 0.97 -18.01 7.39
CA PRO A 315 2.38 -18.12 6.94
C PRO A 315 2.58 -17.78 5.46
N LEU A 316 1.60 -18.09 4.61
CA LEU A 316 1.65 -17.79 3.18
C LEU A 316 1.91 -16.31 2.84
N PHE A 317 1.54 -15.37 3.72
CA PHE A 317 1.82 -13.94 3.52
C PHE A 317 3.28 -13.58 3.75
N ASN A 318 4.09 -14.50 4.28
CA ASN A 318 5.50 -14.31 4.57
C ASN A 318 6.39 -15.36 3.91
N GLN A 319 6.06 -15.77 2.69
CA GLN A 319 6.73 -16.82 1.93
C GLN A 319 6.83 -16.45 0.45
N ALA A 320 7.54 -17.27 -0.31
CA ALA A 320 7.45 -17.28 -1.75
C ALA A 320 5.99 -17.47 -2.18
N SER A 321 5.59 -16.81 -3.26
CA SER A 321 4.21 -16.92 -3.73
C SER A 321 3.91 -18.32 -4.24
N ARG A 322 2.90 -18.96 -3.68
CA ARG A 322 2.36 -20.21 -4.20
C ARG A 322 1.63 -20.05 -5.54
N TYR A 323 1.41 -18.81 -5.96
CA TYR A 323 0.80 -18.44 -7.25
C TYR A 323 1.83 -18.14 -8.34
N GLN A 324 3.07 -18.63 -8.17
CA GLN A 324 4.17 -18.40 -9.12
C GLN A 324 3.80 -18.74 -10.56
N ARG A 325 3.09 -19.87 -10.78
CA ARG A 325 2.64 -20.28 -12.13
C ARG A 325 1.73 -19.21 -12.76
N GLN A 326 0.78 -18.69 -12.01
CA GLN A 326 -0.14 -17.66 -12.49
C GLN A 326 0.58 -16.33 -12.75
N LEU A 327 1.57 -15.97 -11.92
CA LEU A 327 2.39 -14.79 -12.13
C LEU A 327 3.24 -14.93 -13.40
N LYS A 328 3.84 -16.08 -13.65
CA LYS A 328 4.59 -16.35 -14.89
C LYS A 328 3.68 -16.32 -16.12
N GLN A 329 2.49 -16.89 -16.04
CA GLN A 329 1.49 -16.81 -17.12
C GLN A 329 1.08 -15.35 -17.40
N ALA A 330 0.83 -14.56 -16.36
CA ALA A 330 0.54 -13.15 -16.51
C ALA A 330 1.74 -12.41 -17.15
N PHE A 331 2.96 -12.68 -16.69
CA PHE A 331 4.17 -12.09 -17.26
C PHE A 331 4.29 -12.40 -18.77
N SER A 332 4.22 -13.67 -19.16
CA SER A 332 4.28 -14.08 -20.58
C SER A 332 3.13 -13.52 -21.41
N SER A 333 1.98 -13.24 -20.80
CA SER A 333 0.86 -12.60 -21.49
C SER A 333 1.10 -11.11 -21.77
N PHE A 334 1.81 -10.40 -20.88
CA PHE A 334 2.19 -9.00 -21.11
C PHE A 334 3.46 -8.87 -21.95
N PHE A 335 4.39 -9.80 -21.83
CA PHE A 335 5.71 -9.75 -22.45
C PHE A 335 6.06 -11.09 -23.08
N PRO A 336 5.36 -11.51 -24.16
CA PRO A 336 5.54 -12.84 -24.75
C PRO A 336 6.94 -13.05 -25.35
N GLU A 337 7.56 -11.97 -25.81
CA GLU A 337 8.87 -12.02 -26.48
C GLU A 337 10.07 -11.92 -25.53
N LEU A 338 9.83 -11.65 -24.20
CA LEU A 338 10.93 -11.55 -23.25
C LEU A 338 11.36 -12.92 -22.73
N PRO A 339 12.59 -13.38 -23.01
CA PRO A 339 13.14 -14.64 -22.47
C PRO A 339 13.57 -14.46 -21.01
N ALA A 340 12.65 -14.05 -20.14
CA ALA A 340 12.97 -13.62 -18.80
C ALA A 340 13.31 -14.78 -17.86
N LYS A 341 14.45 -14.68 -17.19
CA LYS A 341 14.77 -15.46 -15.99
C LYS A 341 14.24 -14.70 -14.76
N PHE A 342 13.68 -15.44 -13.81
CA PHE A 342 13.08 -14.85 -12.61
C PHE A 342 14.01 -15.02 -11.41
N ALA A 343 14.40 -13.89 -10.82
CA ALA A 343 15.25 -13.85 -9.64
C ALA A 343 14.51 -14.32 -8.39
N ARG A 344 13.26 -13.82 -8.18
CA ARG A 344 12.48 -14.12 -6.98
C ARG A 344 10.98 -13.90 -7.20
N ASN A 345 10.18 -14.56 -6.37
CA ASN A 345 8.77 -14.25 -6.19
C ASN A 345 8.43 -14.22 -4.69
N TRP A 346 7.41 -13.46 -4.31
CA TRP A 346 6.98 -13.33 -2.90
C TRP A 346 5.51 -12.94 -2.78
N THR A 347 4.98 -13.11 -1.58
CA THR A 347 3.63 -12.67 -1.21
C THR A 347 3.70 -11.61 -0.12
N GLY A 348 2.79 -10.64 -0.18
CA GLY A 348 2.52 -9.68 0.87
C GLY A 348 1.04 -9.66 1.25
N ALA A 349 0.74 -9.23 2.48
CA ALA A 349 -0.64 -8.99 2.91
C ALA A 349 -1.06 -7.57 2.53
N SER A 350 -2.26 -7.44 1.94
CA SER A 350 -2.93 -6.17 1.68
C SER A 350 -4.21 -6.08 2.51
N ASP A 351 -4.36 -4.97 3.21
CA ASP A 351 -5.50 -4.62 4.06
C ASP A 351 -6.57 -3.87 3.26
N ARG A 352 -7.48 -4.58 2.61
CA ARG A 352 -8.53 -3.93 1.81
C ARG A 352 -9.66 -3.41 2.71
N SER A 353 -9.86 -2.08 2.76
CA SER A 353 -11.05 -1.47 3.38
C SER A 353 -12.29 -1.64 2.51
N ALA A 354 -13.47 -1.49 3.10
CA ALA A 354 -14.74 -1.61 2.36
C ALA A 354 -14.93 -0.48 1.33
N THR A 355 -14.31 0.66 1.54
CA THR A 355 -14.37 1.82 0.64
C THR A 355 -13.19 1.90 -0.34
N GLY A 356 -12.18 1.04 -0.18
CA GLY A 356 -10.93 1.14 -0.93
C GLY A 356 -10.02 2.31 -0.50
N LEU A 357 -10.41 3.08 0.53
CA LEU A 357 -9.69 4.23 1.07
C LEU A 357 -9.07 3.89 2.43
N PRO A 358 -7.91 4.47 2.77
CA PRO A 358 -7.37 4.37 4.12
C PRO A 358 -8.22 5.17 5.11
N PHE A 359 -8.08 4.84 6.38
CA PHE A 359 -8.70 5.58 7.46
C PHE A 359 -7.80 5.63 8.68
N PHE A 360 -7.91 6.74 9.40
CA PHE A 360 -7.17 7.03 10.61
C PHE A 360 -8.15 7.40 11.73
N GLY A 361 -7.75 7.28 12.98
CA GLY A 361 -8.64 7.67 14.08
C GLY A 361 -8.08 7.30 15.44
N ALA A 362 -8.87 7.58 16.47
CA ALA A 362 -8.64 7.15 17.83
C ALA A 362 -9.70 6.13 18.27
N LEU A 363 -9.39 5.31 19.26
CA LEU A 363 -10.38 4.39 19.85
C LEU A 363 -11.42 5.20 20.65
N LYS A 364 -12.69 4.77 20.55
CA LYS A 364 -13.79 5.46 21.26
C LYS A 364 -13.70 5.33 22.78
N ASP A 365 -13.24 4.20 23.24
CA ASP A 365 -13.10 3.89 24.68
C ASP A 365 -11.77 4.40 25.29
N ASN A 366 -10.77 4.71 24.45
CA ASN A 366 -9.56 5.40 24.87
C ASN A 366 -9.00 6.29 23.74
N PRO A 367 -9.27 7.61 23.79
CA PRO A 367 -8.85 8.55 22.75
C PRO A 367 -7.33 8.76 22.66
N ASN A 368 -6.55 8.18 23.58
CA ASN A 368 -5.09 8.20 23.55
C ASN A 368 -4.50 7.05 22.72
N ILE A 369 -5.34 6.16 22.15
CA ILE A 369 -4.91 5.07 21.28
C ILE A 369 -5.38 5.35 19.86
N PHE A 370 -4.43 5.66 18.98
CA PHE A 370 -4.64 6.01 17.59
C PHE A 370 -4.34 4.82 16.67
N TYR A 371 -4.89 4.82 15.47
CA TYR A 371 -4.65 3.79 14.48
C TYR A 371 -4.72 4.32 13.04
N GLY A 372 -4.02 3.64 12.13
CA GLY A 372 -4.09 3.90 10.69
C GLY A 372 -3.97 2.60 9.90
N LEU A 373 -4.94 2.33 9.01
CA LEU A 373 -4.97 1.13 8.16
C LEU A 373 -5.94 1.29 6.98
N GLY A 374 -6.11 0.24 6.19
CA GLY A 374 -7.05 0.23 5.06
C GLY A 374 -6.47 0.78 3.76
N TYR A 375 -5.15 0.74 3.58
CA TYR A 375 -4.46 1.30 2.41
C TYR A 375 -4.81 0.65 1.07
N SER A 376 -5.48 -0.49 1.10
CA SER A 376 -6.06 -1.17 -0.06
C SER A 376 -5.09 -1.40 -1.23
N GLY A 377 -3.79 -1.63 -0.91
CA GLY A 377 -2.73 -1.90 -1.87
C GLY A 377 -2.09 -0.66 -2.49
N ASN A 378 -2.39 0.54 -2.01
CA ASN A 378 -1.79 1.82 -2.44
C ASN A 378 -0.97 2.50 -1.32
N GLY A 379 -0.30 1.72 -0.47
CA GLY A 379 0.26 2.18 0.79
C GLY A 379 1.50 3.09 0.71
N VAL A 380 2.21 3.22 -0.42
CA VAL A 380 3.48 3.97 -0.46
C VAL A 380 3.26 5.45 -0.17
N VAL A 381 2.51 6.14 -1.01
CA VAL A 381 2.19 7.57 -0.83
C VAL A 381 1.23 7.78 0.33
N GLN A 382 0.25 6.90 0.45
CA GLN A 382 -0.80 7.04 1.47
C GLN A 382 -0.30 6.84 2.90
N SER A 383 0.80 6.09 3.11
CA SER A 383 1.42 5.98 4.44
C SER A 383 2.22 7.22 4.83
N PHE A 384 2.79 7.95 3.86
CA PHE A 384 3.37 9.28 4.11
C PHE A 384 2.29 10.25 4.63
N LEU A 385 1.15 10.31 3.93
CA LEU A 385 -0.02 11.07 4.40
C LEU A 385 -0.55 10.54 5.74
N GLY A 386 -0.52 9.23 5.94
CA GLY A 386 -0.87 8.59 7.20
C GLY A 386 -0.02 9.10 8.37
N GLY A 387 1.26 9.36 8.13
CA GLY A 387 2.14 10.04 9.08
C GLY A 387 1.65 11.45 9.42
N ASP A 388 1.17 12.24 8.43
CA ASP A 388 0.62 13.58 8.64
C ASP A 388 -0.71 13.55 9.43
N PHE A 389 -1.60 12.62 9.09
CA PHE A 389 -2.87 12.46 9.80
C PHE A 389 -2.64 12.04 11.24
N LEU A 390 -1.83 10.99 11.46
CA LEU A 390 -1.59 10.44 12.78
C LEU A 390 -0.79 11.39 13.67
N SER A 391 0.25 12.05 13.16
CA SER A 391 0.99 13.06 13.95
C SER A 391 0.06 14.22 14.36
N SER A 392 -0.80 14.68 13.44
CA SER A 392 -1.76 15.73 13.74
C SER A 392 -2.76 15.34 14.83
N LEU A 393 -3.24 14.09 14.82
CA LEU A 393 -4.14 13.57 15.85
C LEU A 393 -3.40 13.40 17.18
N VAL A 394 -2.21 12.81 17.16
CA VAL A 394 -1.41 12.54 18.36
C VAL A 394 -0.97 13.81 19.06
N LEU A 395 -0.64 14.86 18.30
CA LEU A 395 -0.22 16.16 18.86
C LEU A 395 -1.39 17.13 19.10
N ASP A 396 -2.64 16.69 18.91
CA ASP A 396 -3.86 17.49 19.07
C ASP A 396 -3.86 18.77 18.22
N LEU A 397 -3.25 18.74 17.03
CA LEU A 397 -3.15 19.89 16.16
C LEU A 397 -4.53 20.27 15.57
N LYS A 398 -4.84 21.56 15.52
CA LYS A 398 -6.10 22.09 14.95
C LYS A 398 -5.94 22.44 13.45
N ASN A 399 -5.56 21.44 12.64
CA ASN A 399 -5.29 21.62 11.22
C ASN A 399 -6.28 20.84 10.31
N ASN A 400 -6.11 20.96 9.00
CA ASN A 400 -6.96 20.30 8.02
C ASN A 400 -6.87 18.77 8.08
N ASN A 401 -5.73 18.21 8.52
CA ASN A 401 -5.55 16.76 8.59
C ASN A 401 -6.33 16.19 9.79
N SER A 402 -6.20 16.80 10.99
CA SER A 402 -6.94 16.34 12.18
C SER A 402 -8.46 16.54 12.03
N ARG A 403 -8.89 17.51 11.22
CA ARG A 403 -10.32 17.79 10.96
C ARG A 403 -10.91 16.98 9.81
N SER A 404 -10.07 16.35 8.98
CA SER A 404 -10.50 15.58 7.82
C SER A 404 -11.44 14.43 8.22
N PRO A 405 -12.50 14.17 7.44
CA PRO A 405 -13.31 12.97 7.64
C PRO A 405 -12.54 11.66 7.57
N MET A 406 -11.41 11.63 6.83
CA MET A 406 -10.51 10.47 6.77
C MET A 406 -9.86 10.14 8.12
N ALA A 407 -9.78 11.11 9.04
CA ALA A 407 -9.26 10.97 10.40
C ALA A 407 -10.30 10.53 11.45
N ARG A 408 -11.52 10.16 11.03
CA ARG A 408 -12.65 9.80 11.92
C ARG A 408 -12.89 8.29 12.04
N GLY A 409 -12.00 7.46 11.50
CA GLY A 409 -12.11 6.01 11.53
C GLY A 409 -12.78 5.40 10.30
N PRO A 410 -13.12 4.09 10.34
CA PRO A 410 -13.67 3.40 9.19
C PRO A 410 -15.10 3.86 8.89
N LEU A 411 -15.38 4.13 7.60
CA LEU A 411 -16.70 4.57 7.12
C LEU A 411 -17.69 3.42 6.94
N ALA A 412 -17.18 2.20 6.71
CA ALA A 412 -18.00 1.04 6.44
C ALA A 412 -17.34 -0.22 7.02
N HIS A 413 -18.16 -1.24 7.24
CA HIS A 413 -17.74 -2.52 7.78
C HIS A 413 -18.20 -3.65 6.88
N PHE A 414 -17.34 -4.65 6.71
CA PHE A 414 -17.72 -5.90 6.07
C PHE A 414 -18.68 -6.71 6.95
N PRO A 415 -19.51 -7.58 6.35
CA PRO A 415 -20.31 -8.54 7.10
C PRO A 415 -19.45 -9.40 8.06
N PRO A 416 -20.02 -9.98 9.11
CA PRO A 416 -19.30 -10.93 9.96
C PRO A 416 -18.97 -12.22 9.20
N GLU A 417 -18.04 -13.03 9.76
CA GLU A 417 -17.85 -14.40 9.29
C GLU A 417 -19.04 -15.28 9.69
N PRO A 418 -19.41 -16.29 8.87
CA PRO A 418 -18.76 -16.70 7.62
C PRO A 418 -19.22 -15.92 6.36
N VAL A 419 -20.23 -15.06 6.48
CA VAL A 419 -20.86 -14.34 5.35
C VAL A 419 -19.83 -13.54 4.54
N ARG A 420 -18.89 -12.87 5.23
CA ARG A 420 -17.81 -12.13 4.59
C ARG A 420 -16.96 -13.01 3.68
N SER A 421 -16.48 -14.13 4.17
CA SER A 421 -15.60 -15.02 3.40
C SER A 421 -16.33 -15.72 2.26
N LEU A 422 -17.59 -16.14 2.45
CA LEU A 422 -18.42 -16.71 1.39
C LEU A 422 -18.65 -15.65 0.30
N GLY A 423 -19.13 -14.47 0.68
CA GLY A 423 -19.38 -13.37 -0.27
C GLY A 423 -18.12 -12.95 -1.01
N ALA A 424 -16.97 -12.79 -0.32
CA ALA A 424 -15.71 -12.44 -0.95
C ALA A 424 -15.25 -13.50 -1.98
N ASN A 425 -15.43 -14.80 -1.71
CA ASN A 425 -15.09 -15.85 -2.66
C ASN A 425 -16.07 -15.92 -3.85
N MET A 426 -17.37 -15.67 -3.64
CA MET A 426 -18.36 -15.56 -4.72
C MET A 426 -18.02 -14.38 -5.64
N VAL A 427 -17.78 -13.21 -5.09
CA VAL A 427 -17.39 -12.00 -5.84
C VAL A 427 -16.07 -12.25 -6.58
N LYS A 428 -15.06 -12.86 -5.93
CA LYS A 428 -13.80 -13.21 -6.59
C LYS A 428 -14.00 -14.14 -7.79
N ALA A 429 -14.86 -15.15 -7.67
CA ALA A 429 -15.15 -16.07 -8.77
C ALA A 429 -15.88 -15.33 -9.92
N ALA A 430 -16.85 -14.48 -9.59
CA ALA A 430 -17.56 -13.65 -10.56
C ALA A 430 -16.63 -12.69 -11.31
N VAL A 431 -15.73 -12.00 -10.59
CA VAL A 431 -14.72 -11.12 -11.21
C VAL A 431 -13.85 -11.91 -12.19
N LYS A 432 -13.35 -13.09 -11.80
CA LYS A 432 -12.51 -13.91 -12.69
C LYS A 432 -13.23 -14.34 -13.96
N ARG A 433 -14.50 -14.80 -13.85
CA ARG A 433 -15.29 -15.20 -15.02
C ARG A 433 -15.58 -14.00 -15.92
N LYS A 434 -16.00 -12.87 -15.31
CA LYS A 434 -16.27 -11.63 -16.06
C LYS A 434 -15.04 -11.18 -16.84
N GLU A 435 -13.87 -11.05 -16.16
CA GLU A 435 -12.62 -10.61 -16.80
C GLU A 435 -12.17 -11.60 -17.89
N HIS A 436 -12.40 -12.90 -17.71
CA HIS A 436 -12.08 -13.90 -18.72
C HIS A 436 -12.97 -13.78 -19.98
N MET A 437 -14.28 -13.55 -19.82
CA MET A 437 -15.20 -13.32 -20.94
C MET A 437 -14.84 -12.03 -21.68
N GLU A 438 -14.53 -10.95 -20.95
CA GLU A 438 -14.09 -9.69 -21.54
C GLU A 438 -12.78 -9.83 -22.32
N ASP A 439 -11.84 -10.67 -21.86
CA ASP A 439 -10.61 -10.97 -22.60
C ASP A 439 -10.83 -11.77 -23.89
N GLN A 440 -11.97 -12.47 -23.99
CA GLN A 440 -12.42 -13.17 -25.20
C GLN A 440 -13.38 -12.34 -26.07
N GLU A 441 -13.57 -11.06 -25.72
CA GLU A 441 -14.53 -10.15 -26.35
C GLU A 441 -15.98 -10.69 -26.34
N GLN A 442 -16.32 -11.47 -25.31
CA GLN A 442 -17.64 -12.02 -25.10
C GLN A 442 -18.39 -11.26 -24.00
N PRO A 443 -19.74 -11.11 -24.11
CA PRO A 443 -20.52 -10.45 -23.07
C PRO A 443 -20.50 -11.28 -21.77
N PRO A 444 -20.15 -10.68 -20.63
CA PRO A 444 -20.15 -11.37 -19.34
C PRO A 444 -21.57 -11.77 -18.92
N TYR A 445 -21.67 -12.84 -18.12
CA TYR A 445 -22.95 -13.24 -17.52
C TYR A 445 -23.54 -12.14 -16.63
N TRP A 446 -24.84 -11.89 -16.75
CA TRP A 446 -25.55 -10.86 -15.99
C TRP A 446 -25.30 -10.97 -14.47
N LEU A 447 -25.37 -12.18 -13.92
CA LEU A 447 -25.13 -12.41 -12.48
C LEU A 447 -23.71 -12.00 -12.06
N ASP A 448 -22.70 -12.29 -12.88
CA ASP A 448 -21.31 -11.88 -12.60
C ASP A 448 -21.17 -10.35 -12.64
N CYS A 449 -21.86 -9.68 -13.56
CA CYS A 449 -21.92 -8.22 -13.60
C CYS A 449 -22.51 -7.63 -12.31
N GLN A 450 -23.58 -8.21 -11.76
CA GLN A 450 -24.18 -7.74 -10.51
C GLN A 450 -23.27 -8.00 -9.30
N LEU A 451 -22.68 -9.21 -9.20
CA LEU A 451 -21.77 -9.54 -8.11
C LEU A 451 -20.49 -8.68 -8.11
N THR A 452 -19.97 -8.34 -9.27
CA THR A 452 -18.74 -7.51 -9.38
C THR A 452 -18.95 -6.07 -8.93
N LYS A 453 -20.18 -5.54 -8.93
CA LYS A 453 -20.49 -4.23 -8.35
C LYS A 453 -20.13 -4.13 -6.86
N LEU A 454 -20.20 -5.25 -6.14
CA LEU A 454 -19.78 -5.29 -4.72
C LEU A 454 -18.27 -5.10 -4.53
N ALA A 455 -17.49 -5.23 -5.60
CA ALA A 455 -16.04 -5.00 -5.62
C ALA A 455 -15.64 -3.74 -6.39
N ALA A 456 -16.57 -2.83 -6.70
CA ALA A 456 -16.30 -1.65 -7.53
C ALA A 456 -15.18 -0.75 -6.95
N SER A 457 -15.06 -0.67 -5.63
CA SER A 457 -13.99 0.09 -4.94
C SER A 457 -12.71 -0.72 -4.71
N ALA A 458 -12.66 -2.01 -5.06
CA ALA A 458 -11.53 -2.89 -4.74
C ALA A 458 -10.33 -2.73 -5.70
N GLY A 459 -10.54 -2.24 -6.92
CA GLY A 459 -9.49 -2.00 -7.92
C GLY A 459 -8.60 -0.79 -7.61
N LYS A 460 -7.66 -0.50 -8.49
CA LYS A 460 -6.83 0.72 -8.43
C LYS A 460 -7.62 1.99 -8.73
N ALA A 461 -8.66 1.87 -9.55
CA ALA A 461 -9.61 2.94 -9.82
C ALA A 461 -11.02 2.52 -9.38
N ASP A 462 -11.86 3.51 -9.09
CA ASP A 462 -13.28 3.26 -8.90
C ASP A 462 -13.88 2.81 -10.24
N LYS A 463 -14.79 1.83 -10.18
CA LYS A 463 -15.56 1.41 -11.33
C LYS A 463 -16.90 2.16 -11.29
N ASN A 464 -17.14 2.98 -12.31
CA ASN A 464 -18.45 3.61 -12.49
C ASN A 464 -19.47 2.49 -12.79
N ASN A 465 -20.53 2.44 -12.02
CA ASN A 465 -21.63 1.49 -12.19
C ASN A 465 -22.61 1.99 -13.25
#